data_7219b20d75b8859321921f714febba87
#
_entry.id   7219b20d75b8859321921f714febba87
#
_cell.length_a   1.000
_cell.length_b   1.000
_cell.length_c   1.000
_cell.angle_alpha   90.00
_cell.angle_beta   90.00
_cell.angle_gamma   90.00
#
_symmetry.space_group_name_H-M   'P 1'
#
loop_
_entity.id
_entity.type
_entity.pdbx_description
1 polymer ?
#
loop_
_entity_poly.entity_id
_entity_poly.type
_entity_poly.pdbx_seq_one_letter_code
_entity_poly.pdbx_strand_id
1 'polypeptide(L)'
;MKRFTTLLLLAFGAILGLSACSSEPETDALTGTVWTIPNLTTTSGGTTTTIDVSISFIRKGQASIEVGYGKFTQKIQDGGSQTKQRELSATMSTSYVYRNGVVHLSRPSYSSDVARSIKGTEVETIINRLETDAAVDIQAGTMTFNPTDNAKRFTAHLKSRK
;
A
#
# COMPACT_ATOMS: atom_id res chain seq x y z
N MET A 1 -62.96 6.32 18.95
CA MET A 1 -61.61 6.02 19.49
C MET A 1 -60.82 4.95 18.74
N LYS A 2 -61.30 4.35 17.63
CA LYS A 2 -60.55 3.30 16.88
C LYS A 2 -59.67 3.81 15.71
N ARG A 3 -59.78 5.09 15.35
CA ARG A 3 -59.01 5.66 14.20
C ARG A 3 -57.65 6.28 14.56
N PHE A 4 -57.43 6.57 15.82
CA PHE A 4 -56.15 7.16 16.27
C PHE A 4 -55.03 6.13 16.47
N THR A 5 -55.41 4.89 16.80
CA THR A 5 -54.42 3.81 17.04
C THR A 5 -53.77 3.32 15.75
N THR A 6 -54.47 3.38 14.62
CA THR A 6 -53.95 2.93 13.32
C THR A 6 -52.93 3.92 12.74
N LEU A 7 -53.10 5.22 13.02
CA LEU A 7 -52.17 6.25 12.53
C LEU A 7 -50.85 6.23 13.31
N LEU A 8 -50.87 5.87 14.60
CA LEU A 8 -49.71 5.77 15.44
C LEU A 8 -48.82 4.57 15.05
N LEU A 9 -49.42 3.45 14.63
CA LEU A 9 -48.69 2.26 14.18
C LEU A 9 -48.01 2.47 12.83
N LEU A 10 -48.59 3.27 11.93
CA LEU A 10 -47.98 3.62 10.64
C LEU A 10 -46.81 4.58 10.80
N ALA A 11 -46.86 5.48 11.78
CA ALA A 11 -45.74 6.40 12.08
C ALA A 11 -44.52 5.66 12.69
N PHE A 12 -44.78 4.62 13.52
CA PHE A 12 -43.71 3.81 14.10
C PHE A 12 -43.04 2.86 13.08
N GLY A 13 -43.79 2.37 12.12
CA GLY A 13 -43.29 1.50 11.03
C GLY A 13 -42.36 2.26 10.07
N ALA A 14 -42.57 3.56 9.85
CA ALA A 14 -41.76 4.38 8.97
C ALA A 14 -40.38 4.76 9.58
N ILE A 15 -40.27 4.77 10.92
CA ILE A 15 -39.02 5.11 11.60
C ILE A 15 -38.07 3.90 11.67
N LEU A 16 -38.56 2.67 11.65
CA LEU A 16 -37.74 1.46 11.70
C LEU A 16 -37.18 1.06 10.32
N GLY A 17 -37.71 1.65 9.22
CA GLY A 17 -37.24 1.38 7.87
C GLY A 17 -36.05 2.23 7.40
N LEU A 18 -35.65 3.26 8.18
CA LEU A 18 -34.57 4.16 7.79
C LEU A 18 -33.20 3.86 8.45
N SER A 19 -33.10 2.81 9.27
CA SER A 19 -31.86 2.49 9.98
C SER A 19 -31.03 1.36 9.36
N ALA A 20 -31.24 1.01 8.09
CA ALA A 20 -30.56 -0.11 7.47
C ALA A 20 -29.84 0.28 6.16
N CYS A 21 -29.17 1.41 6.13
CA CYS A 21 -28.11 1.69 5.15
C CYS A 21 -27.07 2.62 5.75
N SER A 22 -26.37 2.20 6.80
CA SER A 22 -25.04 2.71 7.05
C SER A 22 -24.11 1.97 6.08
N SER A 23 -24.08 2.40 4.81
CA SER A 23 -22.97 2.05 3.95
C SER A 23 -21.71 2.54 4.67
N GLU A 24 -20.83 1.61 5.05
CA GLU A 24 -19.51 1.99 5.54
C GLU A 24 -18.93 3.03 4.57
N PRO A 25 -18.30 4.10 5.06
CA PRO A 25 -17.74 5.11 4.18
C PRO A 25 -16.83 4.43 3.15
N GLU A 26 -17.03 4.73 1.87
CA GLU A 26 -16.19 4.20 0.77
C GLU A 26 -14.73 4.65 0.87
N THR A 27 -14.44 5.56 1.80
CA THR A 27 -13.12 6.14 2.04
C THR A 27 -12.65 5.86 3.46
N ASP A 28 -11.35 5.73 3.62
CA ASP A 28 -10.64 5.73 4.89
C ASP A 28 -9.56 6.82 4.90
N ALA A 29 -8.82 6.94 5.98
CA ALA A 29 -7.81 7.99 6.14
C ALA A 29 -6.65 7.90 5.12
N LEU A 30 -6.46 6.75 4.47
CA LEU A 30 -5.42 6.54 3.45
C LEU A 30 -5.93 6.82 2.03
N THR A 31 -7.23 6.71 1.77
CA THR A 31 -7.80 6.91 0.44
C THR A 31 -7.40 8.28 -0.14
N GLY A 32 -6.92 8.28 -1.38
CA GLY A 32 -6.43 9.47 -2.07
C GLY A 32 -5.01 9.91 -1.69
N THR A 33 -4.30 9.15 -0.85
CA THR A 33 -2.91 9.46 -0.48
C THR A 33 -1.90 8.72 -1.34
N VAL A 34 -0.74 9.34 -1.55
CA VAL A 34 0.42 8.75 -2.24
C VAL A 34 1.63 8.79 -1.30
N TRP A 35 2.29 7.66 -1.13
CA TRP A 35 3.43 7.48 -0.26
C TRP A 35 4.64 7.02 -1.06
N THR A 36 5.84 7.48 -0.71
CA THR A 36 7.08 7.09 -1.37
C THR A 36 8.06 6.46 -0.39
N ILE A 37 8.71 5.38 -0.82
CA ILE A 37 9.78 4.70 -0.11
C ILE A 37 11.04 4.85 -0.96
N PRO A 38 11.95 5.75 -0.60
CA PRO A 38 13.19 5.91 -1.33
C PRO A 38 14.20 4.82 -0.96
N ASN A 39 15.02 4.43 -1.92
CA ASN A 39 16.19 3.58 -1.75
C ASN A 39 15.92 2.24 -1.02
N LEU A 40 14.79 1.59 -1.32
CA LEU A 40 14.53 0.26 -0.78
C LEU A 40 15.48 -0.76 -1.41
N THR A 41 16.27 -1.46 -0.59
CA THR A 41 17.44 -2.21 -1.04
C THR A 41 17.40 -3.68 -0.64
N THR A 42 17.93 -4.54 -1.49
CA THR A 42 18.29 -5.94 -1.19
C THR A 42 19.65 -6.27 -1.78
N THR A 43 20.30 -7.30 -1.23
CA THR A 43 21.58 -7.82 -1.77
C THR A 43 21.46 -9.33 -1.94
N SER A 44 21.78 -9.79 -3.14
CA SER A 44 21.73 -11.21 -3.52
C SER A 44 22.88 -11.49 -4.50
N GLY A 45 23.60 -12.61 -4.33
CA GLY A 45 24.64 -13.03 -5.26
C GLY A 45 25.74 -11.99 -5.55
N GLY A 46 26.07 -11.12 -4.56
CA GLY A 46 27.05 -10.03 -4.75
C GLY A 46 26.50 -8.80 -5.50
N THR A 47 25.25 -8.83 -5.90
CA THR A 47 24.55 -7.68 -6.51
C THR A 47 23.66 -7.00 -5.47
N THR A 48 23.81 -5.68 -5.33
CA THR A 48 22.90 -4.84 -4.54
C THR A 48 21.90 -4.18 -5.47
N THR A 49 20.62 -4.44 -5.24
CA THR A 49 19.50 -3.83 -5.97
C THR A 49 18.83 -2.80 -5.08
N THR A 50 18.67 -1.58 -5.59
CA THR A 50 18.00 -0.47 -4.91
C THR A 50 16.90 0.06 -5.81
N ILE A 51 15.69 0.24 -5.28
CA ILE A 51 14.55 0.78 -6.00
C ILE A 51 13.84 1.86 -5.19
N ASP A 52 13.19 2.79 -5.89
CA ASP A 52 12.23 3.71 -5.31
C ASP A 52 10.82 3.16 -5.57
N VAL A 53 10.00 3.16 -4.53
CA VAL A 53 8.64 2.63 -4.59
C VAL A 53 7.65 3.74 -4.25
N SER A 54 6.56 3.82 -5.02
CA SER A 54 5.39 4.65 -4.70
C SER A 54 4.19 3.76 -4.41
N ILE A 55 3.43 4.08 -3.36
CA ILE A 55 2.18 3.41 -3.00
C ILE A 55 1.06 4.43 -3.08
N SER A 56 0.08 4.20 -3.95
CA SER A 56 -1.10 5.05 -4.12
C SER A 56 -2.34 4.33 -3.60
N PHE A 57 -2.97 4.87 -2.56
CA PHE A 57 -4.23 4.36 -2.01
C PHE A 57 -5.40 4.93 -2.82
N ILE A 58 -5.95 4.13 -3.73
CA ILE A 58 -6.90 4.58 -4.76
C ILE A 58 -8.30 4.72 -4.18
N ARG A 59 -8.76 3.69 -3.47
CA ARG A 59 -10.03 3.63 -2.75
C ARG A 59 -9.90 2.67 -1.57
N LYS A 60 -10.87 2.69 -0.64
CA LYS A 60 -10.87 1.76 0.51
C LYS A 60 -10.61 0.32 0.08
N GLY A 61 -9.59 -0.28 0.65
CA GLY A 61 -9.19 -1.65 0.38
C GLY A 61 -8.38 -1.87 -0.90
N GLN A 62 -8.11 -0.83 -1.71
CA GLN A 62 -7.32 -0.95 -2.95
C GLN A 62 -6.20 0.07 -3.01
N ALA A 63 -5.00 -0.40 -3.33
CA ALA A 63 -3.84 0.42 -3.60
C ALA A 63 -3.10 -0.06 -4.86
N SER A 64 -2.27 0.82 -5.43
CA SER A 64 -1.29 0.44 -6.45
C SER A 64 0.13 0.68 -5.93
N ILE A 65 1.04 -0.16 -6.37
CA ILE A 65 2.47 -0.05 -6.12
C ILE A 65 3.15 0.21 -7.44
N GLU A 66 3.95 1.27 -7.51
CA GLU A 66 4.70 1.67 -8.70
C GLU A 66 6.19 1.66 -8.40
N VAL A 67 6.97 1.10 -9.32
CA VAL A 67 8.43 1.11 -9.32
C VAL A 67 8.88 1.77 -10.61
N GLY A 68 9.50 2.96 -10.51
CA GLY A 68 9.97 3.71 -11.68
C GLY A 68 11.35 3.28 -12.13
N TYR A 69 12.32 3.32 -11.23
CA TYR A 69 13.73 3.04 -11.54
C TYR A 69 14.35 2.06 -10.55
N GLY A 70 15.31 1.26 -11.06
CA GLY A 70 16.15 0.39 -10.24
C GLY A 70 17.64 0.70 -10.48
N LYS A 71 18.43 0.69 -9.40
CA LYS A 71 19.90 0.73 -9.43
C LYS A 71 20.42 -0.65 -9.06
N PHE A 72 21.29 -1.19 -9.89
CA PHE A 72 21.89 -2.51 -9.72
C PHE A 72 23.38 -2.34 -9.59
N THR A 73 23.94 -2.57 -8.40
CA THR A 73 25.37 -2.43 -8.12
C THR A 73 25.98 -3.80 -7.89
N GLN A 74 26.93 -4.19 -8.74
CA GLN A 74 27.65 -5.46 -8.67
C GLN A 74 29.10 -5.20 -8.25
N LYS A 75 29.60 -5.98 -7.29
CA LYS A 75 31.02 -6.02 -6.96
C LYS A 75 31.79 -6.79 -8.03
N ILE A 76 32.88 -6.23 -8.55
CA ILE A 76 33.80 -6.88 -9.49
C ILE A 76 35.05 -7.37 -8.76
N GLN A 77 35.73 -8.39 -9.33
CA GLN A 77 36.85 -9.09 -8.68
C GLN A 77 38.03 -8.19 -8.26
N ASP A 78 38.25 -7.06 -8.93
CA ASP A 78 39.32 -6.14 -8.65
C ASP A 78 39.04 -5.12 -7.52
N GLY A 79 38.04 -5.41 -6.66
CA GLY A 79 37.69 -4.52 -5.54
C GLY A 79 36.83 -3.32 -5.96
N GLY A 80 36.54 -3.15 -7.24
CA GLY A 80 35.63 -2.11 -7.75
C GLY A 80 34.16 -2.48 -7.64
N SER A 81 33.30 -1.54 -8.01
CA SER A 81 31.86 -1.79 -8.17
C SER A 81 31.35 -1.18 -9.47
N GLN A 82 30.46 -1.88 -10.18
CA GLN A 82 29.78 -1.38 -11.35
C GLN A 82 28.31 -1.15 -11.01
N THR A 83 27.80 0.05 -11.25
CA THR A 83 26.38 0.39 -11.05
C THR A 83 25.71 0.58 -12.41
N LYS A 84 24.60 -0.11 -12.62
CA LYS A 84 23.71 0.07 -13.76
C LYS A 84 22.36 0.60 -13.26
N GLN A 85 21.85 1.60 -13.94
CA GLN A 85 20.49 2.11 -13.70
C GLN A 85 19.58 1.61 -14.84
N ARG A 86 18.40 1.13 -14.47
CA ARG A 86 17.41 0.63 -15.42
C ARG A 86 16.04 1.21 -15.07
N GLU A 87 15.33 1.67 -16.07
CA GLU A 87 13.90 1.98 -15.95
C GLU A 87 13.12 0.68 -15.83
N LEU A 88 12.23 0.61 -14.85
CA LEU A 88 11.38 -0.56 -14.57
C LEU A 88 9.93 -0.29 -14.95
N SER A 89 9.42 0.93 -14.70
CA SER A 89 8.06 1.42 -15.02
C SER A 89 6.96 0.37 -14.77
N ALA A 90 7.07 -0.34 -13.65
CA ALA A 90 6.15 -1.42 -13.30
C ALA A 90 5.10 -0.92 -12.31
N THR A 91 3.83 -1.18 -12.64
CA THR A 91 2.68 -0.90 -11.76
C THR A 91 1.99 -2.19 -11.39
N MET A 92 1.75 -2.39 -10.10
CA MET A 92 1.11 -3.56 -9.52
C MET A 92 -0.10 -3.15 -8.69
N SER A 93 -1.12 -3.99 -8.64
CA SER A 93 -2.29 -3.78 -7.78
C SER A 93 -2.12 -4.57 -6.49
N THR A 94 -2.58 -4.01 -5.37
CA THR A 94 -2.66 -4.69 -4.08
C THR A 94 -3.93 -4.32 -3.36
N SER A 95 -4.41 -5.20 -2.50
CA SER A 95 -5.44 -4.88 -1.52
C SER A 95 -4.80 -4.48 -0.19
N TYR A 96 -5.55 -3.75 0.64
CA TYR A 96 -5.10 -3.40 1.98
C TYR A 96 -6.25 -3.41 2.99
N VAL A 97 -5.88 -3.54 4.25
CA VAL A 97 -6.78 -3.33 5.41
C VAL A 97 -6.15 -2.26 6.28
N TYR A 98 -6.92 -1.21 6.61
CA TYR A 98 -6.47 -0.15 7.51
C TYR A 98 -7.35 -0.11 8.76
N ARG A 99 -6.74 -0.26 9.94
CA ARG A 99 -7.42 -0.24 11.23
C ARG A 99 -6.50 0.32 12.32
N ASN A 100 -7.03 1.20 13.16
CA ASN A 100 -6.33 1.71 14.36
C ASN A 100 -4.91 2.24 14.09
N GLY A 101 -4.70 2.96 12.97
CA GLY A 101 -3.39 3.49 12.63
C GLY A 101 -2.41 2.46 12.06
N VAL A 102 -2.87 1.25 11.75
CA VAL A 102 -2.05 0.21 11.11
C VAL A 102 -2.65 -0.15 9.76
N VAL A 103 -1.82 -0.20 8.73
CA VAL A 103 -2.16 -0.74 7.41
C VAL A 103 -1.45 -2.06 7.19
N HIS A 104 -2.18 -3.04 6.69
CA HIS A 104 -1.66 -4.30 6.17
C HIS A 104 -1.86 -4.33 4.67
N LEU A 105 -0.77 -4.40 3.89
CA LEU A 105 -0.81 -4.59 2.44
C LEU A 105 -0.76 -6.08 2.12
N SER A 106 -1.63 -6.52 1.24
CA SER A 106 -1.60 -7.88 0.73
C SER A 106 -0.54 -8.03 -0.36
N ARG A 107 -0.22 -9.27 -0.70
CA ARG A 107 0.74 -9.55 -1.78
C ARG A 107 0.33 -8.89 -3.09
N PRO A 108 1.23 -8.16 -3.77
CA PRO A 108 0.94 -7.49 -5.02
C PRO A 108 0.59 -8.46 -6.15
N SER A 109 -0.32 -8.02 -7.03
CA SER A 109 -0.69 -8.75 -8.25
C SER A 109 0.09 -8.20 -9.44
N TYR A 110 0.75 -9.09 -10.18
CA TYR A 110 1.59 -8.82 -11.36
C TYR A 110 0.76 -9.04 -12.62
N SER A 111 -0.10 -8.09 -12.98
CA SER A 111 -1.07 -8.23 -14.07
C SER A 111 -0.55 -7.78 -15.44
N SER A 112 0.39 -6.81 -15.50
CA SER A 112 0.98 -6.33 -16.75
C SER A 112 2.21 -7.13 -17.15
N ASP A 113 2.60 -7.07 -18.45
CA ASP A 113 3.81 -7.74 -18.95
C ASP A 113 5.07 -7.20 -18.28
N VAL A 114 5.14 -5.88 -18.07
CA VAL A 114 6.26 -5.24 -17.36
C VAL A 114 6.29 -5.69 -15.92
N ALA A 115 5.15 -5.72 -15.21
CA ALA A 115 5.08 -6.22 -13.85
C ALA A 115 5.47 -7.70 -13.79
N ARG A 116 5.06 -8.53 -14.77
CA ARG A 116 5.48 -9.93 -14.85
C ARG A 116 6.99 -10.10 -15.11
N SER A 117 7.63 -9.15 -15.80
CA SER A 117 9.07 -9.21 -16.08
C SER A 117 9.97 -9.07 -14.86
N ILE A 118 9.46 -8.50 -13.75
CA ILE A 118 10.21 -8.41 -12.49
C ILE A 118 10.01 -9.63 -11.58
N LYS A 119 9.08 -10.53 -11.94
CA LYS A 119 8.80 -11.74 -11.18
C LYS A 119 10.01 -12.68 -11.21
N GLY A 120 10.38 -13.23 -10.06
CA GLY A 120 11.59 -14.04 -9.89
C GLY A 120 12.88 -13.24 -9.78
N THR A 121 12.82 -11.90 -9.76
CA THR A 121 14.00 -11.04 -9.62
C THR A 121 14.15 -10.50 -8.19
N GLU A 122 15.29 -9.85 -7.90
CA GLU A 122 15.53 -9.13 -6.64
C GLU A 122 14.52 -8.00 -6.43
N VAL A 123 13.97 -7.43 -7.50
CA VAL A 123 12.91 -6.41 -7.42
C VAL A 123 11.65 -7.00 -6.81
N GLU A 124 11.23 -8.20 -7.21
CA GLU A 124 10.10 -8.91 -6.57
C GLU A 124 10.38 -9.15 -5.08
N THR A 125 11.60 -9.55 -4.73
CA THR A 125 12.00 -9.76 -3.33
C THR A 125 11.83 -8.50 -2.50
N ILE A 126 12.19 -7.34 -3.05
CA ILE A 126 11.99 -6.04 -2.38
C ILE A 126 10.50 -5.72 -2.24
N ILE A 127 9.71 -5.89 -3.31
CA ILE A 127 8.27 -5.61 -3.32
C ILE A 127 7.52 -6.49 -2.33
N ASN A 128 7.88 -7.76 -2.21
CA ASN A 128 7.25 -8.68 -1.26
C ASN A 128 7.48 -8.29 0.21
N ARG A 129 8.46 -7.44 0.53
CA ARG A 129 8.64 -6.88 1.89
C ARG A 129 7.52 -5.90 2.27
N LEU A 130 6.73 -5.42 1.32
CA LEU A 130 5.57 -4.59 1.57
C LEU A 130 4.37 -5.39 2.10
N GLU A 131 4.36 -6.73 1.92
CA GLU A 131 3.34 -7.64 2.47
C GLU A 131 3.54 -7.80 3.97
N THR A 132 3.25 -6.74 4.73
CA THR A 132 3.45 -6.67 6.18
C THR A 132 2.62 -5.54 6.78
N ASP A 133 2.58 -5.49 8.11
CA ASP A 133 1.98 -4.40 8.85
C ASP A 133 2.87 -3.16 8.81
N ALA A 134 2.24 -2.00 8.62
CA ALA A 134 2.89 -0.71 8.75
C ALA A 134 2.10 0.23 9.68
N ALA A 135 2.79 0.81 10.64
CA ALA A 135 2.24 1.86 11.50
C ALA A 135 2.17 3.18 10.72
N VAL A 136 1.01 3.82 10.71
CA VAL A 136 0.74 5.03 9.94
C VAL A 136 0.53 6.22 10.88
N ASP A 137 1.35 7.24 10.72
CA ASP A 137 1.13 8.57 11.27
C ASP A 137 0.87 9.55 10.11
N ILE A 138 -0.41 9.86 9.90
CA ILE A 138 -0.84 10.73 8.81
C ILE A 138 -0.43 12.19 9.08
N GLN A 139 -0.36 12.62 10.35
CA GLN A 139 0.00 13.99 10.70
C GLN A 139 1.51 14.20 10.50
N ALA A 140 2.33 13.25 10.92
CA ALA A 140 3.78 13.26 10.66
C ALA A 140 4.11 12.94 9.21
N GLY A 141 3.17 12.42 8.41
CA GLY A 141 3.40 12.00 7.03
C GLY A 141 4.35 10.80 6.93
N THR A 142 4.30 9.88 7.90
CA THR A 142 5.16 8.69 7.94
C THR A 142 4.35 7.41 8.01
N MET A 143 4.84 6.38 7.31
CA MET A 143 4.30 5.02 7.36
C MET A 143 5.49 4.08 7.57
N THR A 144 5.56 3.45 8.75
CA THR A 144 6.70 2.62 9.17
C THR A 144 6.34 1.15 9.03
N PHE A 145 6.97 0.47 8.09
CA PHE A 145 6.86 -0.96 7.86
C PHE A 145 7.71 -1.74 8.86
N ASN A 146 7.21 -2.91 9.29
CA ASN A 146 7.86 -3.75 10.31
C ASN A 146 8.23 -2.94 11.58
N PRO A 147 7.29 -2.25 12.25
CA PRO A 147 7.62 -1.32 13.32
C PRO A 147 8.31 -1.98 14.52
N THR A 148 8.15 -3.30 14.69
CA THR A 148 8.72 -4.10 15.78
C THR A 148 10.06 -4.76 15.43
N ASP A 149 10.43 -4.86 14.14
CA ASP A 149 11.67 -5.46 13.67
C ASP A 149 12.61 -4.40 13.09
N ASN A 150 13.57 -3.93 13.88
CA ASN A 150 14.52 -2.88 13.45
C ASN A 150 15.36 -3.29 12.23
N ALA A 151 15.68 -4.58 12.06
CA ALA A 151 16.50 -5.06 10.95
C ALA A 151 15.75 -5.03 9.60
N LYS A 152 14.42 -5.12 9.66
CA LYS A 152 13.54 -5.11 8.46
C LYS A 152 12.77 -3.81 8.32
N ARG A 153 12.92 -2.88 9.27
CA ARG A 153 12.19 -1.61 9.29
C ARG A 153 12.59 -0.72 8.11
N PHE A 154 11.60 -0.11 7.49
CA PHE A 154 11.77 0.99 6.54
C PHE A 154 10.56 1.91 6.60
N THR A 155 10.68 3.12 6.07
CA THR A 155 9.65 4.16 6.19
C THR A 155 9.27 4.69 4.81
N ALA A 156 7.95 4.80 4.58
CA ALA A 156 7.39 5.57 3.50
C ALA A 156 7.05 6.98 3.99
N HIS A 157 7.18 7.95 3.11
CA HIS A 157 6.85 9.34 3.36
C HIS A 157 5.66 9.78 2.49
N LEU A 158 4.74 10.53 3.09
CA LEU A 158 3.57 11.06 2.40
C LEU A 158 4.05 12.07 1.32
N LYS A 159 3.74 11.80 0.06
CA LYS A 159 4.07 12.65 -1.09
C LYS A 159 2.94 13.62 -1.42
N SER A 160 1.70 13.14 -1.41
CA SER A 160 0.53 13.96 -1.73
C SER A 160 -0.76 13.37 -1.17
N ARG A 161 -1.75 14.27 -1.04
CA ARG A 161 -3.17 13.92 -0.81
C ARG A 161 -3.98 14.52 -1.96
N LYS A 162 -4.95 13.77 -2.48
CA LYS A 162 -5.91 14.23 -3.49
C LYS A 162 -7.21 14.63 -2.83
#